data_d7d76584097e519817fa96919f050c03
#
_entry.id   d7d76584097e519817fa96919f050c03
#
_cell.length_a   1.000
_cell.length_b   1.000
_cell.length_c   1.000
_cell.angle_alpha   90.00
_cell.angle_beta   90.00
_cell.angle_gamma   90.00
#
_symmetry.space_group_name_H-M   'P 1'
#
loop_
_entity.id
_entity.type
_entity.pdbx_description
1 polymer ?
#
loop_
_entity_poly.entity_id
_entity_poly.type
_entity_poly.pdbx_seq_one_letter_code
_entity_poly.pdbx_strand_id
1 'polypeptide(L)'
;MKKLNGINLYKYAKTIIPGGVTLFSKRSELHLPDEWPAYFDKAKKINVWDLKGNKYLDMFCAVGTSVLGYGNDNVNKSVLKNIKKGNLTTLNCPEEVYLAKKVIDHHPWASMAKFTRGGGEANALAIRIARLCTKKKNVAFCG
;
A
#
# COMPACT_ATOMS: atom_id res chain seq x y z
N MET A 1 10.16 -9.11 23.83
CA MET A 1 8.98 -8.26 24.15
C MET A 1 7.78 -9.18 24.40
N LYS A 2 7.04 -9.04 25.52
CA LYS A 2 5.73 -9.71 25.68
C LYS A 2 4.83 -9.32 24.51
N LYS A 3 4.12 -10.30 23.91
CA LYS A 3 3.14 -10.03 22.84
C LYS A 3 2.07 -9.05 23.37
N LEU A 4 2.24 -7.76 23.07
CA LEU A 4 1.24 -6.74 23.39
C LEU A 4 -0.01 -7.02 22.55
N ASN A 5 -1.19 -6.80 23.09
CA ASN A 5 -2.41 -6.78 22.27
C ASN A 5 -2.40 -5.53 21.36
N GLY A 6 -3.22 -5.54 20.32
CA GLY A 6 -3.22 -4.47 19.31
C GLY A 6 -3.44 -3.07 19.88
N ILE A 7 -4.31 -2.92 20.87
CA ILE A 7 -4.62 -1.65 21.53
C ILE A 7 -3.39 -1.12 22.29
N ASN A 8 -2.76 -1.97 23.09
CA ASN A 8 -1.56 -1.58 23.86
C ASN A 8 -0.37 -1.31 22.94
N LEU A 9 -0.24 -2.06 21.87
CA LEU A 9 0.79 -1.81 20.86
C LEU A 9 0.57 -0.47 20.16
N TYR A 10 -0.69 -0.10 19.87
CA TYR A 10 -1.01 1.19 19.28
C TYR A 10 -0.75 2.36 20.24
N LYS A 11 -1.08 2.20 21.51
CA LYS A 11 -0.71 3.20 22.55
C LYS A 11 0.81 3.41 22.61
N TYR A 12 1.57 2.34 22.58
CA TYR A 12 3.04 2.43 22.51
C TYR A 12 3.51 3.05 21.18
N ALA A 13 2.93 2.68 20.06
CA ALA A 13 3.29 3.25 18.76
C ALA A 13 3.16 4.78 18.74
N LYS A 14 2.15 5.34 19.40
CA LYS A 14 1.99 6.80 19.50
C LYS A 14 3.13 7.52 20.25
N THR A 15 3.93 6.81 21.03
CA THR A 15 5.10 7.40 21.71
C THR A 15 6.34 7.47 20.81
N ILE A 16 6.39 6.67 19.74
CA ILE A 16 7.57 6.53 18.87
C ILE A 16 7.30 6.83 17.39
N ILE A 17 6.03 6.89 17.01
CA ILE A 17 5.59 7.20 15.63
C ILE A 17 4.59 8.35 15.69
N PRO A 18 4.83 9.49 15.03
CA PRO A 18 3.86 10.58 14.99
C PRO A 18 2.48 10.12 14.52
N GLY A 19 1.47 10.25 15.39
CA GLY A 19 0.11 9.76 15.15
C GLY A 19 -0.07 8.24 15.26
N GLY A 20 0.97 7.49 15.70
CA GLY A 20 0.92 6.03 15.92
C GLY A 20 0.96 5.16 14.66
N VAL A 21 0.73 5.73 13.49
CA VAL A 21 0.74 5.04 12.19
C VAL A 21 1.21 5.97 11.07
N THR A 22 1.78 5.40 10.02
CA THR A 22 2.24 6.17 8.87
C THR A 22 1.09 6.66 7.98
N LEU A 23 0.01 5.86 7.87
CA LEU A 23 -1.13 6.17 7.01
C LEU A 23 -2.30 6.71 7.86
N PHE A 24 -2.71 7.96 7.60
CA PHE A 24 -3.76 8.65 8.36
C PHE A 24 -5.06 7.83 8.48
N SER A 25 -5.53 7.24 7.39
CA SER A 25 -6.76 6.43 7.36
C SER A 25 -6.71 5.15 8.22
N LYS A 26 -5.55 4.76 8.75
CA LYS A 26 -5.39 3.60 9.66
C LYS A 26 -5.36 3.99 11.13
N ARG A 27 -5.61 5.25 11.48
CA ARG A 27 -5.70 5.68 12.87
C ARG A 27 -6.94 5.08 13.54
N SER A 28 -6.78 4.47 14.70
CA SER A 28 -7.88 3.86 15.46
C SER A 28 -8.97 4.86 15.81
N GLU A 29 -8.60 6.11 16.04
CA GLU A 29 -9.50 7.22 16.37
C GLU A 29 -10.53 7.53 15.28
N LEU A 30 -10.27 7.14 14.03
CA LEU A 30 -11.18 7.33 12.90
C LEU A 30 -12.23 6.22 12.78
N HIS A 31 -12.09 5.14 13.54
CA HIS A 31 -12.96 3.96 13.46
C HIS A 31 -13.64 3.70 14.81
N LEU A 32 -12.96 3.01 15.71
CA LEU A 32 -13.45 2.67 17.05
C LEU A 32 -12.33 2.93 18.05
N PRO A 33 -12.24 4.14 18.62
CA PRO A 33 -11.03 4.65 19.26
C PRO A 33 -10.34 3.71 20.24
N ASP A 34 -11.01 3.16 21.21
CA ASP A 34 -10.36 2.32 22.26
C ASP A 34 -10.51 0.82 22.01
N GLU A 35 -11.26 0.41 21.01
CA GLU A 35 -11.58 -0.99 20.75
C GLU A 35 -11.10 -1.49 19.38
N TRP A 36 -10.64 -0.59 18.48
CA TRP A 36 -10.17 -0.96 17.14
C TRP A 36 -8.97 -1.91 17.21
N PRO A 37 -9.01 -3.08 16.53
CA PRO A 37 -7.91 -4.03 16.53
C PRO A 37 -6.77 -3.57 15.61
N ALA A 38 -6.05 -2.52 15.99
CA ALA A 38 -5.13 -1.73 15.15
C ALA A 38 -4.09 -2.53 14.35
N TYR A 39 -3.82 -3.79 14.72
CA TYR A 39 -2.79 -4.62 14.07
C TYR A 39 -3.32 -6.01 13.74
N PHE A 40 -2.91 -6.53 12.58
CA PHE A 40 -3.21 -7.88 12.15
C PHE A 40 -2.04 -8.83 12.44
N ASP A 41 -2.35 -10.10 12.69
CA ASP A 41 -1.39 -11.22 12.74
C ASP A 41 -1.32 -11.92 11.37
N LYS A 42 -2.48 -12.19 10.77
CA LYS A 42 -2.59 -12.78 9.43
C LYS A 42 -3.83 -12.31 8.70
N ALA A 43 -3.79 -12.43 7.37
CA ALA A 43 -4.93 -12.18 6.51
C ALA A 43 -5.00 -13.25 5.40
N LYS A 44 -6.21 -13.70 5.05
CA LYS A 44 -6.42 -14.66 3.97
C LYS A 44 -7.80 -14.43 3.34
N LYS A 45 -7.85 -14.32 2.02
CA LYS A 45 -9.06 -14.00 1.25
C LYS A 45 -9.67 -12.68 1.75
N ILE A 46 -10.85 -12.72 2.36
CA ILE A 46 -11.57 -11.56 2.91
C ILE A 46 -11.46 -11.44 4.42
N ASN A 47 -10.74 -12.33 5.07
CA ASN A 47 -10.65 -12.39 6.52
C ASN A 47 -9.31 -11.87 7.02
N VAL A 48 -9.35 -11.17 8.14
CA VAL A 48 -8.20 -10.67 8.88
C VAL A 48 -8.28 -11.15 10.32
N TRP A 49 -7.16 -11.51 10.92
CA TRP A 49 -7.07 -11.90 12.33
C TRP A 49 -6.18 -10.91 13.06
N ASP A 50 -6.66 -10.43 14.20
CA ASP A 50 -5.89 -9.55 15.08
C ASP A 50 -4.80 -10.31 15.85
N LEU A 51 -4.01 -9.60 16.64
CA LEU A 51 -2.94 -10.19 17.47
C LEU A 51 -3.44 -11.09 18.61
N LYS A 52 -4.74 -11.08 18.91
CA LYS A 52 -5.40 -12.00 19.87
C LYS A 52 -5.97 -13.23 19.17
N GLY A 53 -5.99 -13.26 17.84
CA GLY A 53 -6.57 -14.35 17.06
C GLY A 53 -8.06 -14.16 16.75
N ASN A 54 -8.66 -13.02 17.11
CA ASN A 54 -10.04 -12.71 16.72
C ASN A 54 -10.11 -12.52 15.21
N LYS A 55 -11.15 -13.11 14.60
CA LYS A 55 -11.36 -13.08 13.15
C LYS A 55 -12.36 -11.97 12.79
N TYR A 56 -12.03 -11.20 11.79
CA TYR A 56 -12.87 -10.14 11.22
C TYR A 56 -13.05 -10.35 9.72
N LEU A 57 -14.19 -9.91 9.21
CA LEU A 57 -14.44 -9.76 7.78
C LEU A 57 -13.97 -8.36 7.37
N ASP A 58 -13.00 -8.28 6.47
CA ASP A 58 -12.52 -6.99 5.96
C ASP A 58 -13.34 -6.58 4.72
N MET A 59 -14.29 -5.68 4.95
CA MET A 59 -15.12 -5.08 3.90
C MET A 59 -14.41 -3.94 3.15
N PHE A 60 -13.26 -3.51 3.63
CA PHE A 60 -12.53 -2.36 3.10
C PHE A 60 -11.43 -2.74 2.10
N CYS A 61 -11.05 -4.03 2.08
CA CYS A 61 -10.10 -4.62 1.13
C CYS A 61 -8.80 -3.79 0.94
N ALA A 62 -8.23 -3.29 2.05
CA ALA A 62 -7.06 -2.40 2.06
C ALA A 62 -7.23 -1.19 1.12
N VAL A 63 -8.40 -0.51 1.20
CA VAL A 63 -8.76 0.62 0.34
C VAL A 63 -8.79 0.24 -1.15
N GLY A 64 -9.29 -0.97 -1.44
CA GLY A 64 -9.43 -1.48 -2.82
C GLY A 64 -8.13 -2.00 -3.45
N THR A 65 -7.00 -2.04 -2.73
CA THR A 65 -5.75 -2.57 -3.29
C THR A 65 -5.70 -4.09 -3.33
N SER A 66 -6.46 -4.78 -2.47
CA SER A 66 -6.47 -6.25 -2.37
C SER A 66 -7.65 -6.89 -3.11
N VAL A 67 -7.88 -6.49 -4.36
CA VAL A 67 -9.01 -6.99 -5.19
C VAL A 67 -9.03 -8.51 -5.39
N LEU A 68 -7.88 -9.18 -5.33
CA LEU A 68 -7.76 -10.64 -5.41
C LEU A 68 -7.93 -11.34 -4.06
N GLY A 69 -8.15 -10.56 -3.00
CA GLY A 69 -8.13 -11.04 -1.63
C GLY A 69 -6.73 -11.20 -1.05
N TYR A 70 -6.65 -11.21 0.27
CA TYR A 70 -5.39 -11.34 1.00
C TYR A 70 -4.74 -12.71 0.79
N GLY A 71 -3.43 -12.71 0.70
CA GLY A 71 -2.64 -13.94 0.61
C GLY A 71 -3.00 -14.81 -0.58
N ASN A 72 -3.27 -14.21 -1.76
CA ASN A 72 -3.56 -14.95 -2.98
C ASN A 72 -2.39 -15.88 -3.33
N ASP A 73 -2.68 -17.15 -3.52
CA ASP A 73 -1.63 -18.18 -3.65
C ASP A 73 -0.82 -18.04 -4.95
N ASN A 74 -1.44 -17.60 -6.04
CA ASN A 74 -0.74 -17.37 -7.31
C ASN A 74 0.22 -16.18 -7.22
N VAL A 75 -0.23 -15.09 -6.59
CA VAL A 75 0.62 -13.92 -6.34
C VAL A 75 1.77 -14.29 -5.42
N ASN A 76 1.49 -14.94 -4.28
CA ASN A 76 2.52 -15.37 -3.33
C ASN A 76 3.55 -16.28 -3.97
N LYS A 77 3.13 -17.26 -4.79
CA LYS A 77 4.03 -18.16 -5.51
C LYS A 77 4.96 -17.39 -6.45
N SER A 78 4.44 -16.40 -7.17
CA SER A 78 5.25 -15.57 -8.07
C SER A 78 6.24 -14.69 -7.30
N VAL A 79 5.80 -14.06 -6.20
CA VAL A 79 6.67 -13.25 -5.33
C VAL A 79 7.79 -14.09 -4.73
N LEU A 80 7.47 -15.26 -4.15
CA LEU A 80 8.46 -16.17 -3.57
C LEU A 80 9.50 -16.65 -4.59
N LYS A 81 9.06 -16.94 -5.83
CA LYS A 81 9.96 -17.29 -6.92
C LYS A 81 10.96 -16.17 -7.22
N ASN A 82 10.51 -14.93 -7.23
CA ASN A 82 11.37 -13.79 -7.56
C ASN A 82 12.28 -13.38 -6.39
N ILE A 83 11.80 -13.44 -5.15
CA ILE A 83 12.65 -13.18 -3.96
C ILE A 83 13.87 -14.11 -3.95
N LYS A 84 13.70 -15.39 -4.33
CA LYS A 84 14.81 -16.36 -4.39
C LYS A 84 15.87 -16.02 -5.43
N LYS A 85 15.58 -15.20 -6.44
CA LYS A 85 16.57 -14.74 -7.43
C LYS A 85 17.44 -13.58 -6.92
N GLY A 86 17.07 -13.00 -5.78
CA GLY A 86 17.61 -11.74 -5.28
C GLY A 86 16.78 -10.54 -5.73
N ASN A 87 16.85 -9.49 -4.98
CA ASN A 87 16.18 -8.22 -5.24
C ASN A 87 17.10 -7.04 -4.91
N LEU A 88 16.75 -5.84 -5.34
CA LEU A 88 17.53 -4.61 -5.13
C LEU A 88 18.98 -4.73 -5.65
N THR A 89 19.15 -5.33 -6.84
CA THR A 89 20.45 -5.46 -7.49
C THR A 89 20.86 -4.15 -8.18
N THR A 90 22.14 -4.04 -8.56
CA THR A 90 22.63 -2.93 -9.38
C THR A 90 22.01 -2.91 -10.78
N LEU A 91 21.67 -4.07 -11.32
CA LEU A 91 21.00 -4.20 -12.61
C LEU A 91 19.49 -3.99 -12.47
N ASN A 92 18.86 -3.48 -13.52
CA ASN A 92 17.42 -3.25 -13.57
C ASN A 92 16.63 -4.56 -13.58
N CYS A 93 15.44 -4.52 -13.01
CA CYS A 93 14.51 -5.63 -12.98
C CYS A 93 13.72 -5.69 -14.31
N PRO A 94 13.74 -6.81 -15.05
CA PRO A 94 12.99 -6.91 -16.31
C PRO A 94 11.47 -6.85 -16.13
N GLU A 95 10.96 -7.24 -14.95
CA GLU A 95 9.55 -7.18 -14.63
C GLU A 95 8.99 -5.74 -14.64
N GLU A 96 9.83 -4.73 -14.40
CA GLU A 96 9.44 -3.32 -14.55
C GLU A 96 9.02 -3.01 -15.99
N VAL A 97 9.78 -3.49 -16.97
CA VAL A 97 9.48 -3.31 -18.40
C VAL A 97 8.20 -4.04 -18.79
N TYR A 98 8.05 -5.29 -18.34
CA TYR A 98 6.86 -6.09 -18.63
C TYR A 98 5.60 -5.47 -18.02
N LEU A 99 5.69 -4.94 -16.81
CA LEU A 99 4.59 -4.24 -16.17
C LEU A 99 4.26 -2.93 -16.89
N ALA A 100 5.26 -2.14 -17.27
CA ALA A 100 5.06 -0.90 -18.02
C ALA A 100 4.32 -1.18 -19.33
N LYS A 101 4.78 -2.18 -20.10
CA LYS A 101 4.08 -2.59 -21.32
C LYS A 101 2.63 -2.96 -21.06
N LYS A 102 2.36 -3.77 -20.04
CA LYS A 102 1.01 -4.20 -19.71
C LYS A 102 0.08 -3.04 -19.32
N VAL A 103 0.61 -2.08 -18.57
CA VAL A 103 -0.14 -0.86 -18.20
C VAL A 103 -0.49 -0.05 -19.46
N ILE A 104 0.48 0.15 -20.37
CA ILE A 104 0.27 0.87 -21.63
C ILE A 104 -0.76 0.16 -22.51
N ASP A 105 -0.69 -1.16 -22.62
CA ASP A 105 -1.65 -1.95 -23.41
C ASP A 105 -3.11 -1.75 -22.96
N HIS A 106 -3.35 -1.46 -21.67
CA HIS A 106 -4.66 -1.12 -21.11
C HIS A 106 -5.03 0.37 -21.21
N HIS A 107 -4.10 1.22 -21.64
CA HIS A 107 -4.28 2.66 -21.74
C HIS A 107 -3.83 3.16 -23.13
N PRO A 108 -4.66 2.98 -24.21
CA PRO A 108 -4.24 3.26 -25.59
C PRO A 108 -3.79 4.71 -25.85
N TRP A 109 -4.17 5.63 -24.98
CA TRP A 109 -3.77 7.03 -25.01
C TRP A 109 -2.38 7.29 -24.43
N ALA A 110 -1.78 6.33 -23.72
CA ALA A 110 -0.50 6.47 -23.06
C ALA A 110 0.61 5.81 -23.88
N SER A 111 1.73 6.50 -24.07
CA SER A 111 2.93 5.98 -24.74
C SER A 111 4.02 5.51 -23.77
N MET A 112 3.98 5.96 -22.51
CA MET A 112 4.97 5.65 -21.49
C MET A 112 4.31 5.47 -20.12
N ALA A 113 4.94 4.66 -19.25
CA ALA A 113 4.57 4.50 -17.87
C ALA A 113 5.79 4.73 -16.95
N LYS A 114 5.58 5.43 -15.84
CA LYS A 114 6.59 5.64 -14.81
C LYS A 114 6.06 5.18 -13.46
N PHE A 115 6.78 4.30 -12.81
CA PHE A 115 6.44 3.80 -11.48
C PHE A 115 7.10 4.63 -10.39
N THR A 116 6.41 4.73 -9.25
CA THR A 116 6.88 5.35 -8.01
C THR A 116 6.55 4.43 -6.85
N ARG A 117 7.12 4.69 -5.68
CA ARG A 117 6.91 3.85 -4.48
C ARG A 117 5.58 4.09 -3.78
N GLY A 118 4.88 5.18 -4.11
CA GLY A 118 3.61 5.50 -3.49
C GLY A 118 2.87 6.63 -4.18
N GLY A 119 1.56 6.79 -3.84
CA GLY A 119 0.67 7.77 -4.45
C GLY A 119 1.14 9.22 -4.29
N GLY A 120 1.72 9.57 -3.14
CA GLY A 120 2.28 10.90 -2.90
C GLY A 120 3.43 11.24 -3.87
N GLU A 121 4.33 10.30 -4.11
CA GLU A 121 5.41 10.46 -5.09
C GLU A 121 4.85 10.54 -6.52
N ALA A 122 3.85 9.71 -6.86
CA ALA A 122 3.22 9.73 -8.16
C ALA A 122 2.57 11.09 -8.45
N ASN A 123 1.79 11.62 -7.50
CA ASN A 123 1.16 12.92 -7.62
C ASN A 123 2.19 14.06 -7.72
N ALA A 124 3.22 14.05 -6.90
CA ALA A 124 4.29 15.04 -6.96
C ALA A 124 5.00 15.03 -8.33
N LEU A 125 5.28 13.85 -8.86
CA LEU A 125 5.88 13.69 -10.18
C LEU A 125 4.94 14.17 -11.29
N ALA A 126 3.66 13.81 -11.24
CA ALA A 126 2.66 14.24 -12.22
C ALA A 126 2.51 15.75 -12.27
N ILE A 127 2.42 16.41 -11.11
CA ILE A 127 2.37 17.87 -11.00
C ILE A 127 3.64 18.52 -11.58
N ARG A 128 4.82 17.95 -11.30
CA ARG A 128 6.09 18.44 -11.82
C ARG A 128 6.14 18.35 -13.35
N ILE A 129 5.72 17.23 -13.92
CA ILE A 129 5.66 17.03 -15.38
C ILE A 129 4.66 18.03 -16.00
N ALA A 130 3.45 18.14 -15.44
CA ALA A 130 2.43 19.05 -15.93
C ALA A 130 2.93 20.52 -15.96
N ARG A 131 3.59 20.98 -14.90
CA ARG A 131 4.18 22.33 -14.84
C ARG A 131 5.29 22.53 -15.86
N LEU A 132 6.14 21.54 -16.08
CA LEU A 132 7.21 21.60 -17.08
C LEU A 132 6.66 21.71 -18.51
N CYS A 133 5.64 20.90 -18.82
CA CYS A 133 5.04 20.86 -20.15
C CYS A 133 4.21 22.12 -20.45
N THR A 134 3.41 22.57 -19.49
CA THR A 134 2.48 23.70 -19.69
C THR A 134 3.08 25.07 -19.38
N LYS A 135 4.22 25.13 -18.68
CA LYS A 135 4.82 26.35 -18.12
C LYS A 135 3.92 27.10 -17.12
N LYS A 136 2.83 26.49 -16.66
CA LYS A 136 1.89 27.06 -15.69
C LYS A 136 2.29 26.68 -14.26
N LYS A 137 2.09 27.63 -13.32
CA LYS A 137 2.44 27.41 -11.89
C LYS A 137 1.28 26.80 -11.09
N ASN A 138 0.06 27.22 -11.39
CA ASN A 138 -1.13 26.84 -10.63
C ASN A 138 -1.64 25.46 -11.04
N VAL A 139 -2.09 24.69 -10.06
CA VAL A 139 -2.73 23.38 -10.23
C VAL A 139 -4.05 23.45 -9.47
N ALA A 140 -5.16 23.17 -10.16
CA ALA A 140 -6.47 23.04 -9.54
C ALA A 140 -6.73 21.56 -9.25
N PHE A 141 -7.35 21.26 -8.12
CA PHE A 141 -7.82 19.94 -7.75
C PHE A 141 -9.12 20.05 -6.99
N CYS A 142 -9.93 18.99 -7.05
CA CYS A 142 -11.14 18.87 -6.24
C CYS A 142 -10.77 18.58 -4.78
N GLY A 143 -11.26 19.37 -3.86
CA GLY A 143 -11.06 19.24 -2.42
C GLY A 143 -12.26 18.59 -1.75
#